data_dd056636a9f1d84baff8a149b5bc10b1
#
_entry.id   dd056636a9f1d84baff8a149b5bc10b1
#
_cell.length_a   1.000
_cell.length_b   1.000
_cell.length_c   1.000
_cell.angle_alpha   90.00
_cell.angle_beta   90.00
_cell.angle_gamma   90.00
#
_symmetry.space_group_name_H-M   'P 1'
#
loop_
_entity.id
_entity.type
_entity.pdbx_description
1 polymer ?
#
loop_
_entity_poly.entity_id
_entity_poly.type
_entity_poly.pdbx_seq_one_letter_code
_entity_poly.pdbx_strand_id
1 'polypeptide(L)'
;QVLLGVTGSGKTFTVAHVIQEVNRPTLVLAPNKTLAAQLYGEMKDFFPNNSVEYFVSYYDYYQPEAYVPRTDTYVEKDASINEQIDQMRHSATRALLERKDVIIVASVSCIYGLGGVETYSRMTIKLEVGDQIERNTLLNKFVELQYNRNDTAFFRGSFRVRGDIVEIYPSHLEDRAWRLSLFGEELEGIWEIDPLTGEK
;
A
#
# COMPACT_ATOMS: atom_id res chain seq x y z
N GLN A 1 27.22 -2.63 -12.21
CA GLN A 1 27.95 -1.38 -12.44
C GLN A 1 28.06 -0.60 -11.14
N VAL A 2 29.10 0.20 -10.98
CA VAL A 2 29.32 1.07 -9.82
C VAL A 2 29.51 2.50 -10.32
N LEU A 3 28.67 3.42 -9.80
CA LEU A 3 28.77 4.86 -10.07
C LEU A 3 29.43 5.55 -8.87
N LEU A 4 30.69 5.96 -9.02
CA LEU A 4 31.45 6.67 -8.00
C LEU A 4 31.40 8.18 -8.22
N GLY A 5 31.28 8.92 -7.13
CA GLY A 5 31.27 10.40 -7.16
C GLY A 5 31.12 10.96 -5.77
N VAL A 6 31.61 12.18 -5.56
CA VAL A 6 31.44 12.93 -4.31
C VAL A 6 29.98 13.29 -4.08
N THR A 7 29.62 13.66 -2.85
CA THR A 7 28.29 14.20 -2.56
C THR A 7 28.04 15.45 -3.41
N GLY A 8 26.83 15.58 -3.96
CA GLY A 8 26.47 16.70 -4.85
C GLY A 8 26.92 16.57 -6.31
N SER A 9 27.58 15.48 -6.71
CA SER A 9 28.03 15.28 -8.10
C SER A 9 26.94 14.88 -9.10
N GLY A 10 25.68 14.90 -8.72
CA GLY A 10 24.55 14.56 -9.59
C GLY A 10 24.31 13.05 -9.82
N LYS A 11 24.80 12.18 -8.92
CA LYS A 11 24.59 10.71 -9.06
C LYS A 11 23.12 10.35 -9.17
N THR A 12 22.26 10.89 -8.31
CA THR A 12 20.81 10.63 -8.32
C THR A 12 20.19 11.08 -9.64
N PHE A 13 20.57 12.26 -10.12
CA PHE A 13 20.14 12.80 -11.41
C PHE A 13 20.53 11.90 -12.58
N THR A 14 21.77 11.41 -12.58
CA THR A 14 22.24 10.46 -13.61
C THR A 14 21.41 9.18 -13.58
N VAL A 15 21.15 8.62 -12.40
CA VAL A 15 20.31 7.42 -12.25
C VAL A 15 18.89 7.69 -12.70
N ALA A 16 18.32 8.86 -12.41
CA ALA A 16 16.99 9.24 -12.87
C ALA A 16 16.90 9.24 -14.41
N HIS A 17 17.89 9.79 -15.10
CA HIS A 17 17.93 9.71 -16.57
C HIS A 17 18.00 8.28 -17.10
N VAL A 18 18.77 7.39 -16.44
CA VAL A 18 18.81 5.97 -16.81
C VAL A 18 17.44 5.33 -16.63
N ILE A 19 16.75 5.61 -15.53
CA ILE A 19 15.39 5.11 -15.28
C ILE A 19 14.42 5.58 -16.38
N GLN A 20 14.50 6.85 -16.75
CA GLN A 20 13.66 7.45 -17.78
C GLN A 20 13.88 6.76 -19.15
N GLU A 21 15.13 6.57 -19.55
CA GLU A 21 15.48 5.95 -20.83
C GLU A 21 15.11 4.46 -20.90
N VAL A 22 15.32 3.74 -19.79
CA VAL A 22 15.00 2.31 -19.73
C VAL A 22 13.50 2.04 -19.62
N ASN A 23 12.76 2.94 -18.97
CA ASN A 23 11.30 2.89 -18.77
C ASN A 23 10.77 1.54 -18.28
N ARG A 24 11.34 1.03 -17.20
CA ARG A 24 10.95 -0.24 -16.55
C ARG A 24 10.62 -0.01 -15.08
N PRO A 25 9.79 -0.87 -14.47
CA PRO A 25 9.64 -0.89 -13.01
C PRO A 25 11.01 -0.94 -12.33
N THR A 26 11.24 0.00 -11.44
CA THR A 26 12.56 0.22 -10.82
C THR A 26 12.46 0.13 -9.31
N LEU A 27 13.42 -0.57 -8.69
CA LEU A 27 13.60 -0.62 -7.25
C LEU A 27 14.87 0.13 -6.87
N VAL A 28 14.72 1.18 -6.05
CA VAL A 28 15.83 1.94 -5.46
C VAL A 28 15.96 1.52 -3.99
N LEU A 29 17.06 0.85 -3.66
CA LEU A 29 17.34 0.39 -2.30
C LEU A 29 18.22 1.39 -1.55
N ALA A 30 17.73 1.85 -0.42
CA ALA A 30 18.46 2.70 0.52
C ALA A 30 18.81 1.93 1.80
N PRO A 31 19.94 2.24 2.46
CA PRO A 31 20.39 1.52 3.65
C PRO A 31 19.53 1.80 4.90
N ASN A 32 18.78 2.90 4.92
CA ASN A 32 17.94 3.29 6.05
C ASN A 32 16.71 4.12 5.62
N LYS A 33 15.76 4.31 6.55
CA LYS A 33 14.52 5.07 6.30
C LYS A 33 14.78 6.52 5.89
N THR A 34 15.75 7.19 6.51
CA THR A 34 16.05 8.62 6.27
C THR A 34 16.52 8.85 4.83
N LEU A 35 17.47 8.04 4.38
CA LEU A 35 17.95 8.14 2.99
C LEU A 35 16.88 7.69 1.99
N ALA A 36 16.08 6.69 2.34
CA ALA A 36 14.93 6.29 1.52
C ALA A 36 13.93 7.46 1.36
N ALA A 37 13.62 8.20 2.43
CA ALA A 37 12.73 9.34 2.38
C ALA A 37 13.27 10.47 1.49
N GLN A 38 14.58 10.77 1.60
CA GLN A 38 15.24 11.75 0.74
C GLN A 38 15.14 11.34 -0.74
N LEU A 39 15.54 10.11 -1.07
CA LEU A 39 15.49 9.61 -2.45
C LEU A 39 14.07 9.54 -2.99
N TYR A 40 13.09 9.22 -2.15
CA TYR A 40 11.68 9.25 -2.53
C TYR A 40 11.23 10.66 -2.95
N GLY A 41 11.59 11.69 -2.18
CA GLY A 41 11.32 13.10 -2.52
C GLY A 41 11.98 13.47 -3.85
N GLU A 42 13.30 13.21 -4.00
CA GLU A 42 14.04 13.50 -5.24
C GLU A 42 13.42 12.78 -6.46
N MET A 43 13.03 11.50 -6.33
CA MET A 43 12.39 10.76 -7.42
C MET A 43 11.00 11.30 -7.76
N LYS A 44 10.21 11.74 -6.79
CA LYS A 44 8.93 12.43 -7.06
C LYS A 44 9.10 13.70 -7.87
N ASP A 45 10.13 14.48 -7.56
CA ASP A 45 10.43 15.72 -8.29
C ASP A 45 10.88 15.44 -9.74
N PHE A 46 11.67 14.38 -9.95
CA PHE A 46 12.11 13.97 -11.29
C PHE A 46 11.00 13.30 -12.12
N PHE A 47 10.08 12.62 -11.48
CA PHE A 47 9.05 11.79 -12.13
C PHE A 47 7.63 12.15 -11.67
N PRO A 48 7.13 13.35 -11.98
CA PRO A 48 5.83 13.83 -11.48
C PRO A 48 4.63 13.04 -12.02
N ASN A 49 4.78 12.32 -13.12
CA ASN A 49 3.72 11.53 -13.75
C ASN A 49 3.81 10.02 -13.51
N ASN A 50 4.92 9.55 -12.97
CA ASN A 50 5.13 8.14 -12.66
C ASN A 50 4.56 7.79 -11.28
N SER A 51 4.34 6.50 -11.04
CA SER A 51 4.05 6.02 -9.69
C SER A 51 5.34 5.90 -8.90
N VAL A 52 5.67 6.92 -8.13
CA VAL A 52 6.81 6.89 -7.21
C VAL A 52 6.30 6.51 -5.84
N GLU A 53 6.76 5.37 -5.32
CA GLU A 53 6.24 4.73 -4.12
C GLU A 53 7.31 4.56 -3.04
N TYR A 54 6.88 4.58 -1.78
CA TYR A 54 7.76 4.46 -0.62
C TYR A 54 7.50 3.16 0.13
N PHE A 55 8.54 2.36 0.33
CA PHE A 55 8.41 1.05 0.96
C PHE A 55 9.50 0.80 2.01
N VAL A 56 9.19 1.13 3.25
CA VAL A 56 10.09 0.96 4.40
C VAL A 56 9.39 0.20 5.53
N SER A 57 10.10 -0.11 6.61
CA SER A 57 9.46 -0.72 7.79
C SER A 57 8.38 0.20 8.36
N TYR A 58 7.20 -0.34 8.60
CA TYR A 58 6.08 0.39 9.19
C TYR A 58 6.17 0.53 10.72
N TYR A 59 7.17 -0.10 11.36
CA TYR A 59 7.40 0.08 12.77
C TYR A 59 8.12 1.41 13.04
N ASP A 60 7.54 2.26 13.87
CA ASP A 60 8.23 3.43 14.44
C ASP A 60 9.09 3.02 15.61
N TYR A 61 8.61 2.06 16.39
CA TYR A 61 9.30 1.46 17.50
C TYR A 61 9.08 -0.06 17.49
N TYR A 62 10.12 -0.81 17.75
CA TYR A 62 10.07 -2.25 17.93
C TYR A 62 11.03 -2.70 19.02
N GLN A 63 10.51 -3.26 20.09
CA GLN A 63 11.24 -3.89 21.15
C GLN A 63 10.92 -5.38 21.17
N PRO A 64 11.88 -6.25 20.85
CA PRO A 64 11.67 -7.69 20.98
C PRO A 64 11.55 -8.07 22.45
N GLU A 65 10.86 -9.14 22.73
CA GLU A 65 10.88 -9.77 24.05
C GLU A 65 12.29 -10.17 24.41
N ALA A 66 12.68 -9.94 25.66
CA ALA A 66 13.99 -10.29 26.17
C ALA A 66 13.92 -10.63 27.66
N TYR A 67 14.74 -11.59 28.09
CA TYR A 67 14.94 -11.89 29.49
C TYR A 67 16.33 -11.46 29.91
N VAL A 68 16.42 -10.65 30.95
CA VAL A 68 17.68 -10.17 31.55
C VAL A 68 17.99 -10.97 32.83
N PRO A 69 18.83 -12.04 32.76
CA PRO A 69 19.05 -12.94 33.89
C PRO A 69 19.64 -12.25 35.12
N ARG A 70 20.43 -11.18 34.90
CA ARG A 70 21.10 -10.44 35.99
C ARG A 70 20.12 -9.74 36.92
N THR A 71 18.99 -9.29 36.43
CA THR A 71 17.96 -8.54 37.16
C THR A 71 16.67 -9.33 37.33
N ASP A 72 16.63 -10.58 36.85
CA ASP A 72 15.43 -11.40 36.80
C ASP A 72 14.24 -10.64 36.20
N THR A 73 14.52 -9.89 35.08
CA THR A 73 13.52 -9.02 34.47
C THR A 73 13.14 -9.57 33.09
N TYR A 74 11.87 -9.76 32.90
CA TYR A 74 11.30 -10.04 31.56
C TYR A 74 10.84 -8.72 30.92
N VAL A 75 11.38 -8.43 29.74
CA VAL A 75 10.99 -7.30 28.91
C VAL A 75 9.99 -7.82 27.89
N GLU A 76 8.76 -7.33 27.94
CA GLU A 76 7.72 -7.71 27.01
C GLU A 76 7.98 -7.12 25.62
N LYS A 77 7.46 -7.82 24.61
CA LYS A 77 7.47 -7.32 23.23
C LYS A 77 6.59 -6.07 23.15
N ASP A 78 7.15 -5.00 22.61
CA ASP A 78 6.42 -3.76 22.35
C ASP A 78 6.67 -3.28 20.90
N ALA A 79 5.63 -2.77 20.23
CA ALA A 79 5.75 -2.30 18.88
C ALA A 79 4.70 -1.22 18.59
N SER A 80 5.14 -0.15 17.95
CA SER A 80 4.27 0.90 17.43
C SER A 80 4.28 0.89 15.91
N ILE A 81 3.11 0.81 15.30
CA ILE A 81 2.92 0.80 13.86
C ILE A 81 2.57 2.21 13.40
N ASN A 82 3.28 2.66 12.36
CA ASN A 82 2.95 3.89 11.65
C ASN A 82 1.94 3.59 10.55
N GLU A 83 0.69 4.00 10.74
CA GLU A 83 -0.40 3.73 9.81
C GLU A 83 -0.20 4.37 8.43
N GLN A 84 0.46 5.53 8.36
CA GLN A 84 0.75 6.20 7.10
C GLN A 84 1.79 5.42 6.28
N ILE A 85 2.84 4.91 6.92
CA ILE A 85 3.83 4.07 6.25
C ILE A 85 3.19 2.73 5.81
N ASP A 86 2.30 2.17 6.63
CA ASP A 86 1.57 0.96 6.26
C ASP A 86 0.71 1.19 5.01
N GLN A 87 -0.02 2.29 4.94
CA GLN A 87 -0.77 2.73 3.76
C GLN A 87 0.13 2.87 2.51
N MET A 88 1.30 3.53 2.65
CA MET A 88 2.25 3.69 1.55
C MET A 88 2.77 2.32 1.05
N ARG A 89 2.95 1.34 1.91
CA ARG A 89 3.34 -0.03 1.53
C ARG A 89 2.25 -0.73 0.72
N HIS A 90 0.99 -0.55 1.10
CA HIS A 90 -0.15 -1.05 0.33
C HIS A 90 -0.24 -0.38 -1.04
N SER A 91 -0.03 0.95 -1.10
CA SER A 91 0.03 1.70 -2.36
C SER A 91 1.13 1.17 -3.29
N ALA A 92 2.35 0.99 -2.76
CA ALA A 92 3.49 0.48 -3.52
C ALA A 92 3.22 -0.92 -4.11
N THR A 93 2.61 -1.80 -3.32
CA THR A 93 2.30 -3.15 -3.77
C THR A 93 1.24 -3.15 -4.86
N ARG A 94 0.19 -2.32 -4.70
CA ARG A 94 -0.84 -2.12 -5.72
C ARG A 94 -0.24 -1.57 -7.01
N ALA A 95 0.59 -0.53 -6.92
CA ALA A 95 1.20 0.10 -8.07
C ALA A 95 2.01 -0.89 -8.91
N LEU A 96 2.75 -1.80 -8.29
CA LEU A 96 3.49 -2.87 -8.98
C LEU A 96 2.60 -3.81 -9.79
N LEU A 97 1.37 -4.03 -9.35
CA LEU A 97 0.42 -4.92 -10.05
C LEU A 97 -0.31 -4.20 -11.20
N GLU A 98 -0.54 -2.90 -11.06
CA GLU A 98 -1.39 -2.14 -11.98
C GLU A 98 -0.60 -1.32 -13.01
N ARG A 99 0.63 -0.88 -12.68
CA ARG A 99 1.40 0.07 -13.49
C ARG A 99 2.73 -0.51 -13.95
N LYS A 100 3.25 0.00 -15.06
CA LYS A 100 4.56 -0.36 -15.60
C LYS A 100 5.63 0.71 -15.35
N ASP A 101 5.20 1.92 -15.02
CA ASP A 101 6.04 3.11 -14.78
C ASP A 101 6.31 3.34 -13.28
N VAL A 102 6.45 2.25 -12.52
CA VAL A 102 6.60 2.29 -11.06
C VAL A 102 8.06 2.45 -10.66
N ILE A 103 8.31 3.34 -9.73
CA ILE A 103 9.60 3.52 -9.06
C ILE A 103 9.38 3.34 -7.56
N ILE A 104 9.91 2.27 -6.98
CA ILE A 104 9.81 2.02 -5.55
C ILE A 104 11.12 2.39 -4.88
N VAL A 105 11.05 3.30 -3.92
CA VAL A 105 12.17 3.62 -3.03
C VAL A 105 11.96 2.88 -1.72
N ALA A 106 12.86 1.96 -1.41
CA ALA A 106 12.72 1.03 -0.31
C ALA A 106 13.94 0.99 0.61
N SER A 107 13.72 0.56 1.84
CA SER A 107 14.78 0.11 2.74
C SER A 107 14.89 -1.42 2.72
N VAL A 108 15.83 -1.98 3.48
CA VAL A 108 16.04 -3.43 3.62
C VAL A 108 14.77 -4.22 3.99
N SER A 109 13.76 -3.56 4.53
CA SER A 109 12.48 -4.21 4.88
C SER A 109 11.73 -4.82 3.68
N CYS A 110 12.06 -4.40 2.45
CA CYS A 110 11.43 -4.94 1.24
C CYS A 110 11.87 -6.38 0.91
N ILE A 111 12.97 -6.87 1.49
CA ILE A 111 13.43 -8.25 1.27
C ILE A 111 12.68 -9.28 2.12
N TYR A 112 11.98 -8.83 3.15
CA TYR A 112 11.13 -9.69 3.97
C TYR A 112 9.77 -9.83 3.28
N GLY A 113 9.51 -11.02 2.75
CA GLY A 113 8.42 -11.29 1.82
C GLY A 113 7.02 -11.03 2.39
N LEU A 114 6.19 -10.48 1.55
CA LEU A 114 4.73 -10.38 1.74
C LEU A 114 4.00 -11.65 1.24
N GLY A 115 4.73 -12.73 0.94
CA GLY A 115 4.21 -13.93 0.28
C GLY A 115 4.58 -13.99 -1.21
N GLY A 116 4.10 -15.02 -1.91
CA GLY A 116 4.35 -15.19 -3.34
C GLY A 116 3.56 -14.19 -4.19
N VAL A 117 4.14 -13.72 -5.28
CA VAL A 117 3.49 -12.82 -6.25
C VAL A 117 2.17 -13.41 -6.77
N GLU A 118 2.13 -14.72 -6.98
CA GLU A 118 0.92 -15.44 -7.43
C GLU A 118 -0.20 -15.40 -6.38
N THR A 119 0.15 -15.51 -5.10
CA THR A 119 -0.82 -15.40 -4.01
C THR A 119 -1.38 -13.99 -3.94
N TYR A 120 -0.52 -12.98 -4.08
CA TYR A 120 -0.92 -11.58 -4.03
C TYR A 120 -1.80 -11.19 -5.23
N SER A 121 -1.48 -11.68 -6.44
CA SER A 121 -2.31 -11.41 -7.62
C SER A 121 -3.71 -12.04 -7.56
N ARG A 122 -3.86 -13.14 -6.80
CA ARG A 122 -5.18 -13.73 -6.51
C ARG A 122 -5.98 -12.94 -5.46
N MET A 123 -5.29 -12.12 -4.66
CA MET A 123 -5.88 -11.23 -3.66
C MET A 123 -6.27 -9.86 -4.27
N THR A 124 -6.72 -9.87 -5.51
CA THR A 124 -7.27 -8.68 -6.18
C THR A 124 -8.67 -8.98 -6.68
N ILE A 125 -9.52 -7.98 -6.62
CA ILE A 125 -10.85 -8.03 -7.21
C ILE A 125 -10.97 -6.93 -8.26
N LYS A 126 -11.43 -7.28 -9.44
CA LYS A 126 -11.79 -6.31 -10.49
C LYS A 126 -13.29 -6.26 -10.56
N LEU A 127 -13.83 -5.06 -10.58
CA LEU A 127 -15.25 -4.80 -10.64
C LEU A 127 -15.49 -3.71 -11.70
N GLU A 128 -16.46 -3.97 -12.58
CA GLU A 128 -16.90 -3.02 -13.59
C GLU A 128 -18.42 -2.86 -13.49
N VAL A 129 -18.92 -1.67 -13.82
CA VAL A 129 -20.37 -1.44 -13.87
C VAL A 129 -20.98 -2.35 -14.94
N GLY A 130 -22.03 -3.08 -14.57
CA GLY A 130 -22.67 -4.10 -15.40
C GLY A 130 -22.23 -5.53 -15.06
N ASP A 131 -21.24 -5.72 -14.20
CA ASP A 131 -20.85 -7.07 -13.74
C ASP A 131 -22.00 -7.78 -13.04
N GLN A 132 -22.15 -9.07 -13.35
CA GLN A 132 -23.10 -9.94 -12.67
C GLN A 132 -22.39 -10.63 -11.49
N ILE A 133 -22.71 -10.20 -10.30
CA ILE A 133 -22.12 -10.74 -9.07
C ILE A 133 -23.14 -10.79 -7.93
N GLU A 134 -23.37 -11.98 -7.40
CA GLU A 134 -24.20 -12.14 -6.21
C GLU A 134 -23.56 -11.41 -5.02
N ARG A 135 -24.38 -10.63 -4.29
CA ARG A 135 -23.93 -9.82 -3.14
C ARG A 135 -23.11 -10.63 -2.14
N ASN A 136 -23.58 -11.82 -1.73
CA ASN A 136 -22.86 -12.64 -0.74
C ASN A 136 -21.50 -13.11 -1.27
N THR A 137 -21.41 -13.42 -2.55
CA THR A 137 -20.15 -13.76 -3.22
C THR A 137 -19.18 -12.57 -3.20
N LEU A 138 -19.66 -11.35 -3.45
CA LEU A 138 -18.87 -10.14 -3.34
C LEU A 138 -18.35 -9.90 -1.92
N LEU A 139 -19.22 -10.04 -0.91
CA LEU A 139 -18.85 -9.86 0.50
C LEU A 139 -17.82 -10.91 0.95
N ASN A 140 -17.99 -12.16 0.54
CA ASN A 140 -17.02 -13.23 0.84
C ASN A 140 -15.65 -12.92 0.22
N LYS A 141 -15.60 -12.41 -0.99
CA LYS A 141 -14.35 -11.97 -1.62
C LYS A 141 -13.66 -10.86 -0.80
N PHE A 142 -14.41 -9.90 -0.25
CA PHE A 142 -13.80 -8.88 0.62
C PHE A 142 -13.23 -9.47 1.90
N VAL A 143 -13.89 -10.46 2.49
CA VAL A 143 -13.36 -11.18 3.67
C VAL A 143 -12.11 -11.99 3.30
N GLU A 144 -12.08 -12.65 2.15
CA GLU A 144 -10.88 -13.33 1.63
C GLU A 144 -9.71 -12.37 1.43
N LEU A 145 -10.00 -11.12 1.00
CA LEU A 145 -9.03 -10.03 0.87
C LEU A 145 -8.64 -9.39 2.22
N GLN A 146 -9.08 -9.99 3.34
CA GLN A 146 -8.79 -9.54 4.71
C GLN A 146 -9.45 -8.21 5.11
N TYR A 147 -10.49 -7.78 4.40
CA TYR A 147 -11.30 -6.65 4.84
C TYR A 147 -12.23 -7.05 5.98
N ASN A 148 -12.34 -6.17 6.96
CA ASN A 148 -13.22 -6.37 8.10
C ASN A 148 -14.61 -5.79 7.84
N ARG A 149 -15.67 -6.57 8.03
CA ARG A 149 -17.02 -6.01 8.01
C ARG A 149 -17.28 -5.21 9.28
N ASN A 150 -17.63 -3.94 9.12
CA ASN A 150 -18.03 -3.09 10.23
C ASN A 150 -19.08 -2.08 9.75
N ASP A 151 -20.34 -2.35 10.12
CA ASP A 151 -21.47 -1.53 9.67
C ASP A 151 -21.64 -0.24 10.52
N THR A 152 -20.90 -0.10 11.64
CA THR A 152 -20.95 1.06 12.54
C THR A 152 -19.75 1.99 12.43
N ALA A 153 -18.53 1.44 12.42
CA ALA A 153 -17.29 2.20 12.30
C ALA A 153 -16.64 1.91 10.94
N PHE A 154 -16.52 2.93 10.11
CA PHE A 154 -15.97 2.81 8.77
C PHE A 154 -14.53 3.35 8.75
N PHE A 155 -13.57 2.46 8.63
CA PHE A 155 -12.14 2.75 8.67
C PHE A 155 -11.38 2.01 7.56
N ARG A 156 -10.15 2.38 7.30
CA ARG A 156 -9.31 1.73 6.27
C ARG A 156 -9.22 0.22 6.49
N GLY A 157 -9.37 -0.55 5.43
CA GLY A 157 -9.41 -2.02 5.50
C GLY A 157 -10.75 -2.57 5.98
N SER A 158 -11.81 -1.76 6.04
CA SER A 158 -13.15 -2.22 6.37
C SER A 158 -14.14 -2.05 5.21
N PHE A 159 -15.25 -2.76 5.28
CA PHE A 159 -16.41 -2.55 4.44
C PHE A 159 -17.68 -2.56 5.28
N ARG A 160 -18.73 -1.89 4.82
CA ARG A 160 -20.04 -1.88 5.42
C ARG A 160 -21.12 -2.13 4.38
N VAL A 161 -22.26 -2.66 4.86
CA VAL A 161 -23.38 -3.06 3.99
C VAL A 161 -24.67 -2.44 4.48
N ARG A 162 -25.39 -1.79 3.57
CA ARG A 162 -26.71 -1.21 3.83
C ARG A 162 -27.66 -1.55 2.69
N GLY A 163 -28.41 -2.63 2.83
CA GLY A 163 -29.27 -3.13 1.75
C GLY A 163 -28.44 -3.59 0.54
N ASP A 164 -28.68 -2.98 -0.60
CA ASP A 164 -28.00 -3.26 -1.86
C ASP A 164 -26.75 -2.37 -2.09
N ILE A 165 -26.43 -1.54 -1.09
CA ILE A 165 -25.24 -0.69 -1.11
C ILE A 165 -24.14 -1.34 -0.28
N VAL A 166 -22.99 -1.50 -0.87
CA VAL A 166 -21.77 -1.96 -0.23
C VAL A 166 -20.71 -0.86 -0.34
N GLU A 167 -20.16 -0.44 0.78
CA GLU A 167 -19.08 0.54 0.81
C GLU A 167 -17.82 -0.10 1.33
N ILE A 168 -16.72 0.11 0.63
CA ILE A 168 -15.40 -0.42 0.98
C ILE A 168 -14.40 0.72 1.09
N TYR A 169 -13.59 0.68 2.17
CA TYR A 169 -12.51 1.63 2.39
C TYR A 169 -11.17 0.94 2.18
N PRO A 170 -10.57 1.06 0.98
CA PRO A 170 -9.31 0.40 0.66
C PRO A 170 -8.17 0.84 1.57
N SER A 171 -7.30 -0.11 1.94
CA SER A 171 -6.18 0.14 2.87
C SER A 171 -5.13 1.11 2.34
N HIS A 172 -5.05 1.29 1.01
CA HIS A 172 -4.10 2.18 0.35
C HIS A 172 -4.61 3.61 0.12
N LEU A 173 -5.91 3.88 0.36
CA LEU A 173 -6.50 5.21 0.23
C LEU A 173 -6.54 5.90 1.60
N GLU A 174 -6.35 7.22 1.61
CA GLU A 174 -6.36 8.03 2.82
C GLU A 174 -7.71 8.70 3.08
N ASP A 175 -8.29 9.29 2.04
CA ASP A 175 -9.44 10.17 2.12
C ASP A 175 -10.62 9.74 1.23
N ARG A 176 -10.54 8.54 0.65
CA ARG A 176 -11.54 8.04 -0.30
C ARG A 176 -11.93 6.61 -0.04
N ALA A 177 -13.20 6.34 -0.25
CA ALA A 177 -13.79 5.01 -0.22
C ALA A 177 -14.61 4.77 -1.49
N TRP A 178 -14.97 3.52 -1.73
CA TRP A 178 -15.79 3.14 -2.86
C TRP A 178 -17.19 2.75 -2.39
N ARG A 179 -18.22 3.27 -3.06
CA ARG A 179 -19.60 2.84 -2.91
C ARG A 179 -20.01 2.04 -4.13
N LEU A 180 -20.45 0.82 -3.89
CA LEU A 180 -20.97 -0.12 -4.88
C LEU A 180 -22.48 -0.20 -4.69
N SER A 181 -23.25 -0.03 -5.76
CA SER A 181 -24.71 -0.22 -5.76
C SER A 181 -25.03 -1.47 -6.57
N LEU A 182 -25.77 -2.38 -5.97
CA LEU A 182 -26.25 -3.59 -6.58
C LEU A 182 -27.75 -3.47 -6.86
N PHE A 183 -28.18 -3.99 -7.98
CA PHE A 183 -29.60 -4.23 -8.28
C PHE A 183 -29.78 -5.71 -8.59
N GLY A 184 -30.26 -6.47 -7.62
CA GLY A 184 -30.24 -7.93 -7.69
C GLY A 184 -28.81 -8.46 -7.68
N GLU A 185 -28.40 -9.06 -8.80
CA GLU A 185 -27.02 -9.57 -9.01
C GLU A 185 -26.18 -8.66 -9.90
N GLU A 186 -26.72 -7.54 -10.38
CA GLU A 186 -26.00 -6.61 -11.26
C GLU A 186 -25.36 -5.48 -10.45
N LEU A 187 -24.08 -5.20 -10.72
CA LEU A 187 -23.38 -4.03 -10.21
C LEU A 187 -23.77 -2.79 -11.02
N GLU A 188 -24.76 -2.06 -10.53
CA GLU A 188 -25.36 -0.91 -11.22
C GLU A 188 -24.46 0.32 -11.24
N GLY A 189 -23.62 0.49 -10.21
CA GLY A 189 -22.77 1.65 -10.13
C GLY A 189 -21.62 1.52 -9.13
N ILE A 190 -20.54 2.26 -9.42
CA ILE A 190 -19.34 2.40 -8.60
C ILE A 190 -19.04 3.89 -8.49
N TRP A 191 -18.90 4.40 -7.25
CA TRP A 191 -18.56 5.81 -7.00
C TRP A 191 -17.49 5.94 -5.94
N GLU A 192 -16.61 6.91 -6.13
CA GLU A 192 -15.76 7.41 -5.05
C GLU A 192 -16.62 8.22 -4.08
N ILE A 193 -16.39 8.04 -2.79
CA ILE A 193 -17.05 8.78 -1.72
C ILE A 193 -16.03 9.21 -0.67
N ASP A 194 -16.33 10.31 0.00
CA ASP A 194 -15.65 10.68 1.24
C ASP A 194 -16.08 9.70 2.36
N PRO A 195 -15.17 9.03 3.06
CA PRO A 195 -15.52 8.03 4.08
C PRO A 195 -16.19 8.61 5.32
N LEU A 196 -16.03 9.91 5.60
CA LEU A 196 -16.61 10.59 6.76
C LEU A 196 -18.02 11.08 6.48
N THR A 197 -18.23 11.76 5.34
CA THR A 197 -19.51 12.36 4.97
C THR A 197 -20.38 11.44 4.15
N GLY A 198 -19.77 10.50 3.41
CA GLY A 198 -20.45 9.67 2.43
C GLY A 198 -20.84 10.41 1.14
N GLU A 199 -20.39 11.64 0.96
CA GLU A 199 -20.62 12.41 -0.27
C GLU A 199 -19.75 11.90 -1.42
N LYS A 200 -20.25 12.05 -2.68
CA LYS A 200 -19.57 11.64 -3.91
C LYS A 200 -18.60 12.72 -4.36
#